data_7ac7617c42eed2abd5cf5fb0ee195e45
#
_entry.id   7ac7617c42eed2abd5cf5fb0ee195e45
#
_cell.length_a   1.000
_cell.length_b   1.000
_cell.length_c   1.000
_cell.angle_alpha   90.00
_cell.angle_beta   90.00
_cell.angle_gamma   90.00
#
_symmetry.space_group_name_H-M   'P 1'
#
loop_
_entity.id
_entity.type
_entity.pdbx_description
1 polymer ?
#
loop_
_entity_poly.entity_id
_entity_poly.type
_entity_poly.pdbx_seq_one_letter_code
_entity_poly.pdbx_strand_id
1 'polypeptide(L)'
;METTAPRPLAIITGASRGLGFETAKALALRGFDLALIAKDSQRLESAAQVIRDAYTQQHGNSDLRTSSFICDLEQPEQVRETIAAITHSLPVPQILMLAHGVMSEKMSKTLKTNDTEWRRVMAINLDSVFQLVNGIAPAMADARNGRIIIFSACLGRMSGPGNAGGLAPYRISKAGVNALVRNLAHETGLGARGLLVDAICPNHSRTDMGGSDAPRSAEEGAATAIWLATRPFNPAGTSDQEKLTGVLWEDQQVVPW
;
A
#
# COMPACT_ATOMS: atom_id res chain seq x y z
N MET A 1 -15.81 5.37 33.79
CA MET A 1 -15.54 5.61 32.35
C MET A 1 -14.45 4.64 31.96
N GLU A 2 -14.79 3.57 31.26
CA GLU A 2 -13.78 2.70 30.65
C GLU A 2 -13.07 3.53 29.57
N THR A 3 -11.82 3.84 29.79
CA THR A 3 -10.95 4.39 28.75
C THR A 3 -10.69 3.28 27.74
N THR A 4 -11.50 3.19 26.71
CA THR A 4 -11.20 2.30 25.58
C THR A 4 -9.83 2.69 25.04
N ALA A 5 -8.92 1.71 24.92
CA ALA A 5 -7.61 1.91 24.33
C ALA A 5 -7.74 2.62 22.97
N PRO A 6 -6.84 3.54 22.62
CA PRO A 6 -6.91 4.23 21.35
C PRO A 6 -6.87 3.20 20.20
N ARG A 7 -7.70 3.40 19.18
CA ARG A 7 -7.72 2.53 18.00
C ARG A 7 -6.40 2.58 17.27
N PRO A 8 -5.97 1.46 16.68
CA PRO A 8 -4.81 1.44 15.82
C PRO A 8 -5.04 2.29 14.56
N LEU A 9 -4.00 2.92 14.07
CA LEU A 9 -4.04 3.76 12.87
C LEU A 9 -3.51 3.01 11.65
N ALA A 10 -4.23 3.10 10.53
CA ALA A 10 -3.75 2.69 9.22
C ALA A 10 -3.63 3.91 8.30
N ILE A 11 -2.49 4.05 7.63
CA ILE A 11 -2.25 5.04 6.57
C ILE A 11 -2.37 4.33 5.23
N ILE A 12 -3.23 4.84 4.33
CA ILE A 12 -3.48 4.22 3.03
C ILE A 12 -3.32 5.25 1.92
N THR A 13 -2.42 5.00 0.97
CA THR A 13 -2.30 5.80 -0.25
C THR A 13 -3.16 5.23 -1.38
N GLY A 14 -3.57 6.07 -2.33
CA GLY A 14 -4.48 5.65 -3.40
C GLY A 14 -5.87 5.27 -2.89
N ALA A 15 -6.28 5.85 -1.74
CA ALA A 15 -7.46 5.44 -0.98
C ALA A 15 -8.80 5.89 -1.59
N SER A 16 -8.80 6.74 -2.63
CA SER A 16 -10.03 7.29 -3.20
C SER A 16 -10.81 6.31 -4.09
N ARG A 17 -10.22 5.19 -4.49
CA ARG A 17 -10.84 4.18 -5.39
C ARG A 17 -10.05 2.87 -5.44
N GLY A 18 -10.67 1.86 -6.08
CA GLY A 18 -10.01 0.60 -6.40
C GLY A 18 -9.42 -0.13 -5.20
N LEU A 19 -8.24 -0.70 -5.35
CA LEU A 19 -7.61 -1.54 -4.33
C LEU A 19 -7.35 -0.80 -3.01
N GLY A 20 -6.91 0.47 -3.09
CA GLY A 20 -6.66 1.29 -1.90
C GLY A 20 -7.95 1.59 -1.12
N PHE A 21 -9.05 1.88 -1.83
CA PHE A 21 -10.36 2.08 -1.21
C PHE A 21 -10.87 0.80 -0.53
N GLU A 22 -10.84 -0.34 -1.22
CA GLU A 22 -11.30 -1.61 -0.63
C GLU A 22 -10.46 -2.02 0.58
N THR A 23 -9.15 -1.78 0.54
CA THR A 23 -8.28 -2.00 1.68
C THR A 23 -8.62 -1.08 2.85
N ALA A 24 -8.82 0.22 2.58
CA ALA A 24 -9.19 1.20 3.61
C ALA A 24 -10.53 0.84 4.28
N LYS A 25 -11.55 0.51 3.47
CA LYS A 25 -12.85 0.07 3.96
C LYS A 25 -12.74 -1.18 4.84
N ALA A 26 -11.99 -2.19 4.39
CA ALA A 26 -11.82 -3.42 5.13
C ALA A 26 -11.07 -3.23 6.47
N LEU A 27 -10.10 -2.32 6.53
CA LEU A 27 -9.39 -1.99 7.77
C LEU A 27 -10.26 -1.17 8.73
N ALA A 28 -11.06 -0.22 8.22
CA ALA A 28 -12.06 0.48 9.03
C ALA A 28 -13.01 -0.49 9.72
N LEU A 29 -13.59 -1.42 8.96
CA LEU A 29 -14.50 -2.44 9.48
C LEU A 29 -13.85 -3.40 10.50
N ARG A 30 -12.52 -3.42 10.58
CA ARG A 30 -11.72 -4.15 11.60
C ARG A 30 -11.29 -3.26 12.77
N GLY A 31 -11.79 -2.04 12.85
CA GLY A 31 -11.57 -1.14 13.98
C GLY A 31 -10.31 -0.28 13.88
N PHE A 32 -9.72 -0.10 12.70
CA PHE A 32 -8.63 0.86 12.48
C PHE A 32 -9.18 2.25 12.22
N ASP A 33 -8.62 3.27 12.86
CA ASP A 33 -8.71 4.66 12.39
C ASP A 33 -7.89 4.83 11.12
N LEU A 34 -8.26 5.75 10.24
CA LEU A 34 -7.68 5.87 8.92
C LEU A 34 -7.06 7.25 8.65
N ALA A 35 -5.89 7.25 8.02
CA ALA A 35 -5.33 8.38 7.28
C ALA A 35 -5.33 8.02 5.78
N LEU A 36 -6.16 8.71 5.02
CA LEU A 36 -6.41 8.44 3.61
C LEU A 36 -5.67 9.47 2.75
N ILE A 37 -4.87 9.00 1.80
CA ILE A 37 -4.06 9.87 0.94
C ILE A 37 -4.47 9.64 -0.52
N ALA A 38 -4.83 10.72 -1.23
CA ALA A 38 -5.06 10.71 -2.67
C ALA A 38 -4.95 12.11 -3.26
N LYS A 39 -4.85 12.19 -4.60
CA LYS A 39 -4.72 13.47 -5.34
C LYS A 39 -6.02 14.23 -5.47
N ASP A 40 -7.14 13.52 -5.67
CA ASP A 40 -8.46 14.11 -5.93
C ASP A 40 -9.22 14.25 -4.61
N SER A 41 -9.44 15.49 -4.18
CA SER A 41 -10.09 15.80 -2.91
C SER A 41 -11.55 15.36 -2.86
N GLN A 42 -12.30 15.55 -3.94
CA GLN A 42 -13.72 15.22 -4.00
C GLN A 42 -13.93 13.71 -3.94
N ARG A 43 -13.17 12.97 -4.73
CA ARG A 43 -13.22 11.49 -4.71
C ARG A 43 -12.75 10.93 -3.37
N LEU A 44 -11.73 11.54 -2.76
CA LEU A 44 -11.23 11.07 -1.47
C LEU A 44 -12.28 11.28 -0.36
N GLU A 45 -12.94 12.43 -0.32
CA GLU A 45 -13.97 12.68 0.68
C GLU A 45 -15.21 11.79 0.45
N SER A 46 -15.61 11.59 -0.80
CA SER A 46 -16.68 10.63 -1.13
C SER A 46 -16.33 9.21 -0.66
N ALA A 47 -15.10 8.77 -0.88
CA ALA A 47 -14.62 7.46 -0.40
C ALA A 47 -14.62 7.39 1.13
N ALA A 48 -14.13 8.43 1.82
CA ALA A 48 -14.12 8.51 3.27
C ALA A 48 -15.56 8.45 3.84
N GLN A 49 -16.53 9.11 3.20
CA GLN A 49 -17.92 9.06 3.63
C GLN A 49 -18.50 7.65 3.48
N VAL A 50 -18.29 6.99 2.35
CA VAL A 50 -18.75 5.60 2.14
C VAL A 50 -18.15 4.65 3.18
N ILE A 51 -16.88 4.85 3.55
CA ILE A 51 -16.23 4.04 4.59
C ILE A 51 -16.87 4.30 5.96
N ARG A 52 -17.12 5.56 6.33
CA ARG A 52 -17.77 5.92 7.61
C ARG A 52 -19.20 5.32 7.69
N ASP A 53 -19.95 5.39 6.59
CA ASP A 53 -21.31 4.84 6.53
C ASP A 53 -21.30 3.32 6.69
N ALA A 54 -20.41 2.62 5.99
CA ALA A 54 -20.25 1.18 6.11
C ALA A 54 -19.83 0.77 7.54
N TYR A 55 -18.92 1.54 8.15
CA TYR A 55 -18.51 1.31 9.53
C TYR A 55 -19.68 1.49 10.50
N THR A 56 -20.43 2.58 10.37
CA THR A 56 -21.60 2.86 11.21
C THR A 56 -22.68 1.78 11.05
N GLN A 57 -22.90 1.31 9.84
CA GLN A 57 -23.84 0.23 9.57
C GLN A 57 -23.44 -1.09 10.27
N GLN A 58 -22.14 -1.42 10.26
CA GLN A 58 -21.65 -2.66 10.86
C GLN A 58 -21.57 -2.59 12.39
N HIS A 59 -21.15 -1.45 12.96
CA HIS A 59 -20.83 -1.33 14.38
C HIS A 59 -21.90 -0.62 15.21
N GLY A 60 -22.89 0.02 14.56
CA GLY A 60 -23.96 0.74 15.25
C GLY A 60 -23.55 2.06 15.91
N ASN A 61 -22.33 2.53 15.62
CA ASN A 61 -21.78 3.80 16.13
C ASN A 61 -20.96 4.52 15.04
N SER A 62 -20.64 5.78 15.25
CA SER A 62 -19.94 6.64 14.30
C SER A 62 -18.59 7.17 14.83
N ASP A 63 -17.94 6.40 15.71
CA ASP A 63 -16.69 6.81 16.37
C ASP A 63 -15.42 6.56 15.57
N LEU A 64 -15.52 6.06 14.33
CA LEU A 64 -14.41 5.91 13.39
C LEU A 64 -13.79 7.27 13.05
N ARG A 65 -12.50 7.42 13.27
CA ARG A 65 -11.76 8.62 12.85
C ARG A 65 -11.13 8.40 11.48
N THR A 66 -11.44 9.31 10.57
CA THR A 66 -10.85 9.35 9.23
C THR A 66 -10.23 10.72 8.98
N SER A 67 -8.97 10.78 8.59
CA SER A 67 -8.27 11.99 8.18
C SER A 67 -7.90 11.90 6.71
N SER A 68 -8.28 12.90 5.91
CA SER A 68 -8.00 12.96 4.48
C SER A 68 -6.82 13.89 4.21
N PHE A 69 -5.83 13.42 3.45
CA PHE A 69 -4.66 14.18 3.02
C PHE A 69 -4.62 14.22 1.50
N ILE A 70 -4.69 15.46 0.96
CA ILE A 70 -4.64 15.66 -0.48
C ILE A 70 -3.18 15.77 -0.90
N CYS A 71 -2.74 14.83 -1.75
CA CYS A 71 -1.34 14.75 -2.16
C CYS A 71 -1.23 14.22 -3.59
N ASP A 72 -0.58 15.00 -4.45
CA ASP A 72 -0.09 14.50 -5.73
C ASP A 72 1.26 13.84 -5.52
N LEU A 73 1.26 12.51 -5.56
CA LEU A 73 2.46 11.70 -5.32
C LEU A 73 3.51 11.81 -6.45
N GLU A 74 3.22 12.53 -7.52
CA GLU A 74 4.20 12.95 -8.53
C GLU A 74 5.06 14.12 -8.06
N GLN A 75 4.61 14.86 -7.02
CA GLN A 75 5.24 16.08 -6.53
C GLN A 75 5.98 15.81 -5.21
N PRO A 76 7.32 15.73 -5.22
CA PRO A 76 8.10 15.38 -4.01
C PRO A 76 7.87 16.30 -2.82
N GLU A 77 7.61 17.59 -3.07
CA GLU A 77 7.31 18.57 -2.04
C GLU A 77 6.01 18.27 -1.33
N GLN A 78 4.93 17.98 -2.08
CA GLN A 78 3.64 17.60 -1.50
C GLN A 78 3.74 16.32 -0.69
N VAL A 79 4.56 15.37 -1.11
CA VAL A 79 4.82 14.14 -0.35
C VAL A 79 5.47 14.48 0.99
N ARG A 80 6.51 15.33 1.00
CA ARG A 80 7.17 15.77 2.25
C ARG A 80 6.23 16.52 3.18
N GLU A 81 5.44 17.45 2.66
CA GLU A 81 4.43 18.21 3.43
C GLU A 81 3.38 17.26 4.04
N THR A 82 2.92 16.31 3.26
CA THR A 82 1.95 15.28 3.72
C THR A 82 2.53 14.42 4.83
N ILE A 83 3.77 13.96 4.69
CA ILE A 83 4.47 13.20 5.73
C ILE A 83 4.58 14.04 7.01
N ALA A 84 5.01 15.30 6.91
CA ALA A 84 5.12 16.20 8.05
C ALA A 84 3.77 16.42 8.73
N ALA A 85 2.70 16.67 7.97
CA ALA A 85 1.35 16.84 8.51
C ALA A 85 0.86 15.58 9.25
N ILE A 86 1.08 14.39 8.69
CA ILE A 86 0.70 13.11 9.29
C ILE A 86 1.47 12.88 10.59
N THR A 87 2.79 12.99 10.56
CA THR A 87 3.64 12.71 11.72
C THR A 87 3.47 13.73 12.86
N HIS A 88 3.02 14.94 12.54
CA HIS A 88 2.70 15.96 13.55
C HIS A 88 1.31 15.76 14.19
N SER A 89 0.31 15.34 13.41
CA SER A 89 -1.09 15.35 13.84
C SER A 89 -1.66 14.01 14.24
N LEU A 90 -1.03 12.91 13.85
CA LEU A 90 -1.55 11.55 14.07
C LEU A 90 -0.59 10.70 14.90
N PRO A 91 -1.10 9.69 15.63
CA PRO A 91 -0.26 8.74 16.33
C PRO A 91 0.57 7.88 15.36
N VAL A 92 1.57 7.18 15.88
CA VAL A 92 2.36 6.24 15.09
C VAL A 92 1.45 5.17 14.48
N PRO A 93 1.45 4.99 13.15
CA PRO A 93 0.57 4.02 12.51
C PRO A 93 1.03 2.59 12.78
N GLN A 94 0.07 1.68 12.88
CA GLN A 94 0.35 0.25 12.89
C GLN A 94 0.39 -0.34 11.46
N ILE A 95 -0.27 0.32 10.51
CA ILE A 95 -0.27 -0.09 9.10
C ILE A 95 0.11 1.09 8.21
N LEU A 96 1.09 0.86 7.35
CA LEU A 96 1.42 1.72 6.22
C LEU A 96 1.15 0.95 4.92
N MET A 97 0.05 1.28 4.25
CA MET A 97 -0.42 0.62 3.04
C MET A 97 -0.19 1.53 1.83
N LEU A 98 0.77 1.20 1.00
CA LEU A 98 1.10 1.98 -0.19
C LEU A 98 0.48 1.32 -1.43
N ALA A 99 -0.81 1.68 -1.69
CA ALA A 99 -1.64 1.08 -2.75
C ALA A 99 -1.73 1.94 -4.02
N HIS A 100 -1.00 3.04 -4.08
CA HIS A 100 -0.97 3.90 -5.25
C HIS A 100 -0.08 3.37 -6.37
N GLY A 101 -0.33 3.87 -7.56
CA GLY A 101 0.51 3.61 -8.72
C GLY A 101 -0.14 4.06 -10.01
N VAL A 102 0.66 4.17 -11.04
CA VAL A 102 0.23 4.49 -12.41
C VAL A 102 0.85 3.50 -13.39
N MET A 103 0.09 3.16 -14.42
CA MET A 103 0.60 2.39 -15.54
C MET A 103 1.41 3.29 -16.47
N SER A 104 2.41 2.72 -17.15
CA SER A 104 3.05 3.40 -18.29
C SER A 104 2.06 3.54 -19.44
N GLU A 105 2.28 4.56 -20.27
CA GLU A 105 1.56 4.67 -21.54
C GLU A 105 1.68 3.38 -22.36
N LYS A 106 0.65 3.09 -23.14
CA LYS A 106 0.65 1.93 -24.03
C LYS A 106 1.87 2.00 -24.97
N MET A 107 2.52 0.86 -25.17
CA MET A 107 3.71 0.73 -26.02
C MET A 107 4.99 1.43 -25.50
N SER A 108 5.06 1.82 -24.23
CA SER A 108 6.28 2.32 -23.60
C SER A 108 7.38 1.26 -23.57
N LYS A 109 8.05 1.09 -24.71
CA LYS A 109 9.25 0.24 -24.82
C LYS A 109 10.47 1.06 -24.42
N THR A 110 11.49 0.43 -23.86
CA THR A 110 12.72 1.10 -23.39
C THR A 110 13.30 2.06 -24.43
N LEU A 111 13.41 1.63 -25.69
CA LEU A 111 13.99 2.44 -26.78
C LEU A 111 13.06 3.57 -27.28
N LYS A 112 11.83 3.66 -26.78
CA LYS A 112 10.83 4.65 -27.24
C LYS A 112 10.21 5.45 -26.09
N THR A 113 10.53 5.14 -24.87
CA THR A 113 10.07 5.89 -23.69
C THR A 113 10.81 7.23 -23.63
N ASN A 114 10.09 8.33 -23.53
CA ASN A 114 10.66 9.63 -23.30
C ASN A 114 10.91 9.90 -21.80
N ASP A 115 11.75 10.88 -21.52
CA ASP A 115 12.12 11.26 -20.14
C ASP A 115 10.91 11.68 -19.27
N THR A 116 9.92 12.35 -19.85
CA THR A 116 8.73 12.81 -19.12
C THR A 116 7.94 11.63 -18.59
N GLU A 117 7.63 10.65 -19.44
CA GLU A 117 6.91 9.45 -19.03
C GLU A 117 7.72 8.60 -18.06
N TRP A 118 9.03 8.48 -18.30
CA TRP A 118 9.93 7.80 -17.36
C TRP A 118 9.85 8.44 -15.98
N ARG A 119 10.06 9.76 -15.88
CA ARG A 119 10.06 10.51 -14.61
C ARG A 119 8.70 10.43 -13.90
N ARG A 120 7.61 10.61 -14.64
CA ARG A 120 6.25 10.51 -14.11
C ARG A 120 6.02 9.17 -13.41
N VAL A 121 6.32 8.06 -14.07
CA VAL A 121 6.08 6.73 -13.53
C VAL A 121 7.01 6.43 -12.37
N MET A 122 8.30 6.77 -12.47
CA MET A 122 9.26 6.57 -11.39
C MET A 122 8.91 7.42 -10.15
N ALA A 123 8.57 8.68 -10.33
CA ALA A 123 8.17 9.57 -9.25
C ALA A 123 6.99 9.02 -8.45
N ILE A 124 5.92 8.57 -9.16
CA ILE A 124 4.72 8.06 -8.49
C ILE A 124 4.94 6.65 -7.93
N ASN A 125 5.52 5.73 -8.70
CA ASN A 125 5.52 4.31 -8.32
C ASN A 125 6.68 3.90 -7.42
N LEU A 126 7.77 4.67 -7.38
CA LEU A 126 8.99 4.31 -6.63
C LEU A 126 9.47 5.43 -5.70
N ASP A 127 9.68 6.65 -6.21
CA ASP A 127 10.28 7.71 -5.41
C ASP A 127 9.35 8.14 -4.26
N SER A 128 8.05 8.30 -4.52
CA SER A 128 7.07 8.62 -3.49
C SER A 128 6.92 7.48 -2.46
N VAL A 129 7.01 6.22 -2.92
CA VAL A 129 7.02 5.04 -2.03
C VAL A 129 8.21 5.11 -1.08
N PHE A 130 9.41 5.38 -1.63
CA PHE A 130 10.61 5.57 -0.82
C PHE A 130 10.45 6.71 0.18
N GLN A 131 9.96 7.89 -0.24
CA GLN A 131 9.77 9.05 0.63
C GLN A 131 8.80 8.75 1.78
N LEU A 132 7.65 8.13 1.49
CA LEU A 132 6.65 7.76 2.50
C LEU A 132 7.22 6.75 3.51
N VAL A 133 7.92 5.73 3.02
CA VAL A 133 8.60 4.75 3.89
C VAL A 133 9.65 5.45 4.75
N ASN A 134 10.53 6.23 4.14
CA ASN A 134 11.62 6.91 4.84
C ASN A 134 11.12 7.88 5.92
N GLY A 135 10.00 8.56 5.68
CA GLY A 135 9.45 9.53 6.62
C GLY A 135 8.56 8.93 7.73
N ILE A 136 7.94 7.77 7.49
CA ILE A 136 6.96 7.18 8.43
C ILE A 136 7.50 5.94 9.14
N ALA A 137 8.23 5.08 8.44
CA ALA A 137 8.68 3.80 8.99
C ALA A 137 9.64 3.89 10.20
N PRO A 138 10.49 4.92 10.38
CA PRO A 138 11.33 5.02 11.57
C PRO A 138 10.53 4.98 12.87
N ALA A 139 9.45 5.74 12.98
CA ALA A 139 8.60 5.73 14.17
C ALA A 139 7.90 4.38 14.38
N MET A 140 7.50 3.69 13.30
CA MET A 140 6.94 2.34 13.37
C MET A 140 7.97 1.32 13.87
N ALA A 141 9.22 1.44 13.41
CA ALA A 141 10.32 0.57 13.82
C ALA A 141 10.67 0.77 15.31
N ASP A 142 10.68 2.02 15.78
CA ASP A 142 10.92 2.37 17.19
C ASP A 142 9.78 1.84 18.09
N ALA A 143 8.54 1.91 17.63
CA ALA A 143 7.37 1.36 18.31
C ALA A 143 7.37 -0.18 18.33
N ARG A 144 8.19 -0.85 17.53
CA ARG A 144 8.27 -2.31 17.38
C ARG A 144 6.92 -2.98 17.11
N ASN A 145 6.06 -2.28 16.41
CA ASN A 145 4.73 -2.76 16.08
C ASN A 145 4.28 -2.10 14.78
N GLY A 146 4.39 -2.82 13.68
CA GLY A 146 3.97 -2.24 12.41
C GLY A 146 3.99 -3.22 11.25
N ARG A 147 3.24 -2.83 10.22
CA ARG A 147 3.18 -3.53 8.94
C ARG A 147 3.26 -2.53 7.81
N ILE A 148 4.22 -2.71 6.93
CA ILE A 148 4.38 -1.93 5.70
C ILE A 148 4.05 -2.85 4.54
N ILE A 149 2.97 -2.54 3.82
CA ILE A 149 2.52 -3.34 2.67
C ILE A 149 2.55 -2.44 1.44
N ILE A 150 3.31 -2.87 0.42
CA ILE A 150 3.50 -2.08 -0.79
C ILE A 150 2.97 -2.84 -1.99
N PHE A 151 2.09 -2.19 -2.75
CA PHE A 151 1.53 -2.76 -3.97
C PHE A 151 2.57 -2.78 -5.08
N SER A 152 3.07 -3.95 -5.37
CA SER A 152 3.91 -4.26 -6.52
C SER A 152 3.05 -4.78 -7.68
N ALA A 153 3.60 -5.61 -8.52
CA ALA A 153 2.91 -6.29 -9.62
C ALA A 153 3.70 -7.53 -10.04
N CYS A 154 3.00 -8.52 -10.60
CA CYS A 154 3.64 -9.67 -11.26
C CYS A 154 4.57 -9.22 -12.40
N LEU A 155 4.29 -8.07 -13.03
CA LEU A 155 5.13 -7.47 -14.07
C LEU A 155 6.46 -6.89 -13.55
N GLY A 156 6.63 -6.69 -12.25
CA GLY A 156 7.89 -6.29 -11.62
C GLY A 156 8.80 -7.46 -11.24
N ARG A 157 8.38 -8.70 -11.48
CA ARG A 157 9.18 -9.89 -11.20
C ARG A 157 10.26 -10.07 -12.27
N MET A 158 11.37 -10.69 -11.91
CA MET A 158 12.43 -11.11 -12.84
C MET A 158 12.17 -12.49 -13.43
N SER A 159 11.05 -13.13 -13.06
CA SER A 159 10.64 -14.46 -13.47
C SER A 159 9.16 -14.49 -13.87
N GLY A 160 8.70 -15.56 -14.51
CA GLY A 160 7.29 -15.76 -14.86
C GLY A 160 6.72 -14.60 -15.69
N PRO A 161 5.57 -14.01 -15.27
CA PRO A 161 4.92 -12.91 -16.01
C PRO A 161 5.79 -11.66 -16.17
N GLY A 162 6.78 -11.46 -15.31
CA GLY A 162 7.77 -10.39 -15.41
C GLY A 162 8.78 -10.59 -16.54
N ASN A 163 8.94 -11.83 -17.00
CA ASN A 163 9.90 -12.17 -18.07
C ASN A 163 9.36 -11.82 -19.48
N ALA A 164 9.08 -10.54 -19.71
CA ALA A 164 8.59 -10.01 -20.96
C ALA A 164 8.99 -8.55 -21.12
N GLY A 165 8.99 -8.05 -22.35
CA GLY A 165 9.26 -6.63 -22.65
C GLY A 165 8.00 -5.75 -22.69
N GLY A 166 8.21 -4.45 -22.87
CA GLY A 166 7.16 -3.42 -22.89
C GLY A 166 6.84 -2.86 -21.51
N LEU A 167 6.13 -1.76 -21.46
CA LEU A 167 5.77 -1.04 -20.23
C LEU A 167 7.00 -0.74 -19.35
N ALA A 168 8.12 -0.34 -19.96
CA ALA A 168 9.42 -0.30 -19.33
C ALA A 168 9.44 0.51 -18.02
N PRO A 169 8.92 1.76 -17.93
CA PRO A 169 8.91 2.50 -16.67
C PRO A 169 8.13 1.78 -15.58
N TYR A 170 6.96 1.22 -15.93
CA TYR A 170 6.12 0.50 -14.96
C TYR A 170 6.83 -0.73 -14.41
N ARG A 171 7.33 -1.61 -15.28
CA ARG A 171 8.02 -2.84 -14.86
C ARG A 171 9.23 -2.53 -14.00
N ILE A 172 10.03 -1.56 -14.41
CA ILE A 172 11.23 -1.16 -13.67
C ILE A 172 10.87 -0.55 -12.32
N SER A 173 9.85 0.32 -12.27
CA SER A 173 9.39 0.87 -10.99
C SER A 173 8.91 -0.22 -10.02
N LYS A 174 8.17 -1.22 -10.50
CA LYS A 174 7.68 -2.32 -9.65
C LYS A 174 8.78 -3.31 -9.26
N ALA A 175 9.81 -3.51 -10.09
CA ALA A 175 11.03 -4.22 -9.70
C ALA A 175 11.80 -3.43 -8.63
N GLY A 176 11.89 -2.11 -8.76
CA GLY A 176 12.46 -1.22 -7.75
C GLY A 176 11.72 -1.32 -6.41
N VAL A 177 10.40 -1.35 -6.43
CA VAL A 177 9.57 -1.59 -5.22
C VAL A 177 9.90 -2.94 -4.58
N ASN A 178 10.04 -4.00 -5.37
CA ASN A 178 10.41 -5.32 -4.85
C ASN A 178 11.77 -5.28 -4.15
N ALA A 179 12.76 -4.62 -4.76
CA ALA A 179 14.09 -4.44 -4.19
C ALA A 179 14.05 -3.61 -2.90
N LEU A 180 13.26 -2.52 -2.86
CA LEU A 180 13.07 -1.68 -1.67
C LEU A 180 12.45 -2.48 -0.52
N VAL A 181 11.41 -3.24 -0.77
CA VAL A 181 10.76 -4.08 0.26
C VAL A 181 11.75 -5.08 0.85
N ARG A 182 12.48 -5.79 0.00
CA ARG A 182 13.47 -6.76 0.44
C ARG A 182 14.56 -6.11 1.28
N ASN A 183 15.11 -4.99 0.82
CA ASN A 183 16.16 -4.25 1.53
C ASN A 183 15.66 -3.79 2.91
N LEU A 184 14.52 -3.10 2.97
CA LEU A 184 13.94 -2.59 4.21
C LEU A 184 13.61 -3.71 5.21
N ALA A 185 13.07 -4.83 4.74
CA ALA A 185 12.76 -5.96 5.59
C ALA A 185 14.02 -6.53 6.27
N HIS A 186 15.13 -6.63 5.54
CA HIS A 186 16.42 -7.06 6.09
C HIS A 186 16.99 -6.03 7.08
N GLU A 187 16.97 -4.75 6.76
CA GLU A 187 17.43 -3.67 7.65
C GLU A 187 16.66 -3.62 8.96
N THR A 188 15.37 -3.95 8.92
CA THR A 188 14.47 -3.96 10.09
C THR A 188 14.40 -5.32 10.79
N GLY A 189 15.18 -6.31 10.34
CA GLY A 189 15.37 -7.59 11.02
C GLY A 189 14.31 -8.63 10.73
N LEU A 190 13.67 -8.61 9.57
CA LEU A 190 12.74 -9.63 9.09
C LEU A 190 11.65 -9.98 10.13
N GLY A 191 11.03 -8.97 10.71
CA GLY A 191 9.97 -9.12 11.71
C GLY A 191 10.46 -9.32 13.14
N ALA A 192 11.74 -9.65 13.39
CA ALA A 192 12.27 -9.87 14.73
C ALA A 192 12.17 -8.63 15.66
N ARG A 193 12.03 -7.45 15.07
CA ARG A 193 11.84 -6.18 15.78
C ARG A 193 10.38 -5.71 15.78
N GLY A 194 9.42 -6.56 15.38
CA GLY A 194 8.00 -6.23 15.36
C GLY A 194 7.54 -5.43 14.14
N LEU A 195 8.41 -5.16 13.17
CA LEU A 195 8.06 -4.52 11.90
C LEU A 195 8.08 -5.53 10.76
N LEU A 196 6.95 -5.72 10.09
CA LEU A 196 6.83 -6.56 8.90
C LEU A 196 6.79 -5.68 7.66
N VAL A 197 7.50 -6.09 6.61
CA VAL A 197 7.58 -5.33 5.36
C VAL A 197 7.38 -6.28 4.20
N ASP A 198 6.27 -6.14 3.47
CA ASP A 198 5.90 -7.09 2.41
C ASP A 198 5.47 -6.37 1.13
N ALA A 199 5.74 -6.98 -0.01
CA ALA A 199 5.19 -6.59 -1.30
C ALA A 199 4.02 -7.49 -1.68
N ILE A 200 3.04 -6.95 -2.40
CA ILE A 200 1.96 -7.75 -2.97
C ILE A 200 1.83 -7.58 -4.49
N CYS A 201 1.49 -8.65 -5.18
CA CYS A 201 0.92 -8.62 -6.51
C CYS A 201 -0.61 -8.82 -6.39
N PRO A 202 -1.44 -7.78 -6.70
CA PRO A 202 -2.89 -7.90 -6.59
C PRO A 202 -3.52 -8.64 -7.77
N ASN A 203 -2.71 -9.13 -8.70
CA ASN A 203 -3.13 -9.63 -10.00
C ASN A 203 -3.91 -8.59 -10.83
N HIS A 204 -4.50 -9.02 -11.93
CA HIS A 204 -5.25 -8.14 -12.83
C HIS A 204 -6.66 -7.93 -12.28
N SER A 205 -6.88 -6.77 -11.64
CA SER A 205 -8.12 -6.43 -10.93
C SER A 205 -8.85 -5.27 -11.62
N ARG A 206 -10.18 -5.30 -11.60
CA ARG A 206 -11.08 -4.27 -12.16
C ARG A 206 -10.95 -2.98 -11.36
N THR A 207 -10.13 -2.10 -11.89
CA THR A 207 -9.85 -0.74 -11.43
C THR A 207 -9.70 0.13 -12.65
N ASP A 208 -9.59 1.44 -12.46
CA ASP A 208 -9.30 2.35 -13.60
C ASP A 208 -7.99 1.99 -14.32
N MET A 209 -7.03 1.40 -13.61
CA MET A 209 -5.78 0.92 -14.20
C MET A 209 -5.93 -0.43 -14.91
N GLY A 210 -6.69 -1.34 -14.33
CA GLY A 210 -6.85 -2.70 -14.85
C GLY A 210 -7.90 -2.83 -15.95
N GLY A 211 -8.83 -1.87 -16.02
CA GLY A 211 -9.96 -1.91 -16.97
C GLY A 211 -11.13 -2.80 -16.51
N SER A 212 -12.25 -2.68 -17.22
CA SER A 212 -13.50 -3.41 -16.92
C SER A 212 -13.38 -4.92 -17.11
N ASP A 213 -12.51 -5.34 -18.04
CA ASP A 213 -12.38 -6.74 -18.46
C ASP A 213 -11.43 -7.56 -17.59
N ALA A 214 -10.84 -6.92 -16.56
CA ALA A 214 -9.99 -7.63 -15.63
C ALA A 214 -10.79 -8.72 -14.88
N PRO A 215 -10.21 -9.93 -14.68
CA PRO A 215 -10.96 -11.07 -14.15
C PRO A 215 -11.40 -10.89 -12.70
N ARG A 216 -10.62 -10.14 -11.89
CA ARG A 216 -10.88 -9.98 -10.45
C ARG A 216 -11.59 -8.67 -10.16
N SER A 217 -12.44 -8.65 -9.14
CA SER A 217 -12.94 -7.42 -8.55
C SER A 217 -11.82 -6.66 -7.82
N ALA A 218 -12.04 -5.40 -7.49
CA ALA A 218 -11.11 -4.65 -6.65
C ALA A 218 -11.02 -5.24 -5.23
N GLU A 219 -12.12 -5.76 -4.70
CA GLU A 219 -12.18 -6.42 -3.40
C GLU A 219 -11.34 -7.70 -3.39
N GLU A 220 -11.48 -8.58 -4.40
CA GLU A 220 -10.65 -9.77 -4.57
C GLU A 220 -9.16 -9.43 -4.71
N GLY A 221 -8.84 -8.37 -5.46
CA GLY A 221 -7.46 -7.90 -5.60
C GLY A 221 -6.86 -7.33 -4.32
N ALA A 222 -7.68 -6.77 -3.43
CA ALA A 222 -7.24 -6.24 -2.14
C ALA A 222 -7.08 -7.33 -1.07
N ALA A 223 -7.64 -8.52 -1.25
CA ALA A 223 -7.72 -9.56 -0.22
C ALA A 223 -6.36 -9.92 0.39
N THR A 224 -5.32 -10.09 -0.43
CA THR A 224 -3.96 -10.38 0.06
C THR A 224 -3.38 -9.24 0.89
N ALA A 225 -3.61 -7.97 0.50
CA ALA A 225 -3.14 -6.82 1.27
C ALA A 225 -3.83 -6.73 2.64
N ILE A 226 -5.14 -6.95 2.68
CA ILE A 226 -5.94 -6.97 3.91
C ILE A 226 -5.46 -8.09 4.83
N TRP A 227 -5.22 -9.28 4.29
CA TRP A 227 -4.68 -10.40 5.04
C TRP A 227 -3.28 -10.08 5.59
N LEU A 228 -2.36 -9.54 4.81
CA LEU A 228 -1.02 -9.12 5.28
C LEU A 228 -1.10 -8.10 6.41
N ALA A 229 -2.06 -7.17 6.34
CA ALA A 229 -2.26 -6.15 7.35
C ALA A 229 -2.70 -6.73 8.72
N THR A 230 -3.35 -7.89 8.73
CA THR A 230 -4.00 -8.44 9.92
C THR A 230 -3.59 -9.87 10.31
N ARG A 231 -2.82 -10.57 9.45
CA ARG A 231 -2.39 -11.94 9.72
C ARG A 231 -1.55 -12.04 10.99
N PRO A 232 -1.61 -13.15 11.72
CA PRO A 232 -0.64 -13.41 12.79
C PRO A 232 0.77 -13.53 12.17
N PHE A 233 1.78 -13.14 12.94
CA PHE A 233 3.18 -13.36 12.59
C PHE A 233 3.88 -14.11 13.73
N ASN A 234 4.48 -15.21 13.39
CA ASN A 234 5.27 -16.04 14.32
C ASN A 234 6.54 -16.52 13.60
N PRO A 235 7.71 -15.96 13.92
CA PRO A 235 8.97 -16.37 13.28
C PRO A 235 9.33 -17.83 13.54
N ALA A 236 8.75 -18.47 14.56
CA ALA A 236 8.91 -19.89 14.86
C ALA A 236 7.76 -20.74 14.26
N GLY A 237 6.86 -20.13 13.48
CA GLY A 237 5.75 -20.82 12.83
C GLY A 237 6.20 -21.85 11.79
N THR A 238 5.33 -22.77 11.45
CA THR A 238 5.63 -23.86 10.52
C THR A 238 5.31 -23.48 9.07
N SER A 239 4.34 -22.61 8.84
CA SER A 239 3.94 -22.19 7.48
C SER A 239 4.64 -20.89 7.06
N ASP A 240 4.80 -20.71 5.75
CA ASP A 240 5.34 -19.48 5.19
C ASP A 240 4.44 -18.27 5.50
N GLN A 241 3.12 -18.48 5.54
CA GLN A 241 2.16 -17.45 5.90
C GLN A 241 2.35 -16.93 7.34
N GLU A 242 2.86 -17.75 8.24
CA GLU A 242 3.11 -17.33 9.63
C GLU A 242 4.46 -16.66 9.82
N LYS A 243 5.52 -17.21 9.21
CA LYS A 243 6.91 -16.87 9.54
C LYS A 243 7.60 -15.91 8.57
N LEU A 244 7.12 -15.76 7.33
CA LEU A 244 7.83 -14.97 6.32
C LEU A 244 7.34 -13.53 6.26
N THR A 245 8.29 -12.64 6.07
CA THR A 245 8.16 -11.24 5.68
C THR A 245 9.37 -10.86 4.82
N GLY A 246 9.32 -9.74 4.12
CA GLY A 246 10.37 -9.36 3.18
C GLY A 246 10.27 -10.13 1.85
N VAL A 247 9.09 -10.55 1.49
CA VAL A 247 8.81 -11.35 0.28
C VAL A 247 7.69 -10.73 -0.56
N LEU A 248 7.51 -11.25 -1.77
CA LEU A 248 6.39 -10.91 -2.64
C LEU A 248 5.27 -11.93 -2.44
N TRP A 249 4.07 -11.43 -2.17
CA TRP A 249 2.86 -12.23 -1.99
C TRP A 249 1.90 -12.08 -3.16
N GLU A 250 1.32 -13.19 -3.57
CA GLU A 250 0.22 -13.28 -4.54
C GLU A 250 -0.75 -14.34 -4.04
N ASP A 251 -2.03 -14.01 -3.88
CA ASP A 251 -3.06 -14.92 -3.36
C ASP A 251 -2.68 -15.58 -2.03
N GLN A 252 -2.09 -14.79 -1.12
CA GLN A 252 -1.59 -15.23 0.19
C GLN A 252 -0.49 -16.32 0.11
N GLN A 253 0.12 -16.47 -1.05
CA GLN A 253 1.26 -17.36 -1.27
C GLN A 253 2.50 -16.55 -1.61
N VAL A 254 3.66 -17.03 -1.19
CA VAL A 254 4.94 -16.44 -1.57
C VAL A 254 5.23 -16.80 -3.03
N VAL A 255 5.58 -15.77 -3.80
CA VAL A 255 6.00 -15.96 -5.19
C VAL A 255 7.42 -15.43 -5.41
N PRO A 256 8.17 -15.99 -6.38
CA PRO A 256 9.50 -15.49 -6.68
C PRO A 256 9.48 -14.02 -7.12
N TRP A 257 10.56 -13.32 -6.82
CA TRP A 257 10.82 -11.94 -7.29
C TRP A 257 10.95 -11.82 -8.80
#